data_9b5b87a2cc9f5cd0c45b002780c31fd1
#
_entry.id   9b5b87a2cc9f5cd0c45b002780c31fd1
#
_cell.length_a   1.000
_cell.length_b   1.000
_cell.length_c   1.000
_cell.angle_alpha   90.00
_cell.angle_beta   90.00
_cell.angle_gamma   90.00
#
_symmetry.space_group_name_H-M   'P 1'
#
loop_
_entity.id
_entity.type
_entity.pdbx_description
1 polymer ?
#
loop_
_entity_poly.entity_id
_entity_poly.type
_entity_poly.pdbx_seq_one_letter_code
_entity_poly.pdbx_strand_id
1 'polypeptide(L)'
;TGLSATVTRKDGQHPALFMQCGPVRHRVDAKQQAARRPFSHQVLVQPTGFRMPGEPDRDPRIEYRRICEHLAGDDARNTAICADVGRSIREGRAPLVLTERIDHLEALAGGLRAVGADVIVLRGGMGARRLKAALARAAEHVPGQVLLATGRFIGEGFDNARLDTLFLTMPVSWRGTIAQYIGRLHRLHQDKREVRVHDYADLDVPMLARMLDKRCRGYEAAGYSISLPASAAPGWPAGIPLPADEHWKQHYGASVRRLLRDGVDEPLADLFTQVSCETPAVAQGAERTRSASGAFLFRRLQGLPETRDRFRVNERLPIPCFEDGRMEVDFLDPTSKLVIELDGGQHLADPEAYRRDRRKDALLQAHGYLVLRFLAEDLGSRLGAVLDEVLQALAARNRRSGGST
;
A
#
# COMPACT_ATOMS: atom_id res chain seq x y z
N THR A 1 -7.86 21.66 -20.44
CA THR A 1 -6.92 20.53 -20.23
C THR A 1 -6.56 20.48 -18.76
N GLY A 2 -6.75 19.33 -18.11
CA GLY A 2 -6.39 19.10 -16.71
C GLY A 2 -5.15 18.23 -16.61
N LEU A 3 -4.21 18.59 -15.73
CA LEU A 3 -3.04 17.78 -15.36
C LEU A 3 -3.13 17.46 -13.87
N SER A 4 -2.97 16.20 -13.49
CA SER A 4 -2.97 15.76 -12.09
C SER A 4 -2.04 14.58 -11.89
N ALA A 5 -1.30 14.57 -10.79
CA ALA A 5 -0.52 13.41 -10.35
C ALA A 5 -1.44 12.30 -9.78
N THR A 6 -2.63 12.67 -9.30
CA THR A 6 -3.61 11.77 -8.71
C THR A 6 -4.99 12.14 -9.20
N VAL A 7 -5.57 11.32 -10.07
CA VAL A 7 -6.93 11.53 -10.60
C VAL A 7 -8.00 11.14 -9.59
N THR A 8 -7.71 10.15 -8.75
CA THR A 8 -8.63 9.63 -7.74
C THR A 8 -8.61 10.51 -6.49
N ARG A 9 -9.76 11.07 -6.11
CA ARG A 9 -9.95 11.89 -4.91
C ARG A 9 -10.38 11.01 -3.73
N LYS A 10 -9.94 11.39 -2.51
CA LYS A 10 -10.34 10.71 -1.26
C LYS A 10 -11.84 10.81 -0.97
N ASP A 11 -12.47 11.90 -1.40
CA ASP A 11 -13.89 12.20 -1.19
C ASP A 11 -14.81 11.54 -2.23
N GLY A 12 -14.28 10.73 -3.15
CA GLY A 12 -15.04 10.08 -4.21
C GLY A 12 -15.52 11.00 -5.33
N GLN A 13 -15.26 12.31 -5.24
CA GLN A 13 -15.75 13.34 -6.18
C GLN A 13 -14.92 13.42 -7.48
N HIS A 14 -14.09 12.42 -7.79
CA HIS A 14 -13.36 12.37 -9.05
C HIS A 14 -14.24 12.36 -10.32
N PRO A 15 -15.50 11.87 -10.32
CA PRO A 15 -16.35 12.01 -11.50
C PRO A 15 -16.56 13.47 -11.92
N ALA A 16 -16.60 14.42 -10.99
CA ALA A 16 -16.73 15.84 -11.30
C ALA A 16 -15.55 16.37 -12.11
N LEU A 17 -14.33 15.83 -11.91
CA LEU A 17 -13.17 16.17 -12.74
C LEU A 17 -13.34 15.70 -14.18
N PHE A 18 -13.91 14.50 -14.38
CA PHE A 18 -14.17 13.99 -15.72
C PHE A 18 -15.27 14.75 -16.44
N MET A 19 -16.28 15.23 -15.70
CA MET A 19 -17.34 16.07 -16.27
C MET A 19 -16.76 17.43 -16.78
N GLN A 20 -15.80 18.00 -16.07
CA GLN A 20 -15.20 19.29 -16.42
C GLN A 20 -14.05 19.17 -17.44
N CYS A 21 -13.21 18.15 -17.31
CA CYS A 21 -11.97 18.01 -18.08
C CYS A 21 -12.06 16.92 -19.17
N GLY A 22 -13.13 16.13 -19.20
CA GLY A 22 -13.26 14.97 -20.06
C GLY A 22 -12.46 13.75 -19.54
N PRO A 23 -12.50 12.64 -20.27
CA PRO A 23 -11.83 11.40 -19.86
C PRO A 23 -10.31 11.53 -19.84
N VAL A 24 -9.64 10.66 -19.09
CA VAL A 24 -8.18 10.58 -19.06
C VAL A 24 -7.67 10.17 -20.45
N ARG A 25 -7.01 11.08 -21.15
CA ARG A 25 -6.48 10.86 -22.50
C ARG A 25 -5.06 10.31 -22.52
N HIS A 26 -4.29 10.58 -21.47
CA HIS A 26 -2.91 10.12 -21.35
C HIS A 26 -2.59 9.77 -19.89
N ARG A 27 -1.94 8.63 -19.67
CA ARG A 27 -1.36 8.24 -18.37
C ARG A 27 0.11 8.02 -18.54
N VAL A 28 0.89 8.64 -17.66
CA VAL A 28 2.32 8.37 -17.57
C VAL A 28 2.52 7.22 -16.59
N ASP A 29 3.13 6.14 -17.05
CA ASP A 29 3.54 5.04 -16.19
C ASP A 29 4.74 5.49 -15.34
N ALA A 30 4.54 5.55 -14.01
CA ALA A 30 5.55 6.02 -13.08
C ALA A 30 6.80 5.12 -13.08
N LYS A 31 6.63 3.80 -13.25
CA LYS A 31 7.73 2.83 -13.30
C LYS A 31 8.57 2.99 -14.56
N GLN A 32 7.92 3.15 -15.73
CA GLN A 32 8.63 3.42 -16.98
C GLN A 32 9.35 4.77 -16.94
N GLN A 33 8.74 5.77 -16.30
CA GLN A 33 9.37 7.09 -16.16
C GLN A 33 10.56 7.03 -15.20
N ALA A 34 10.48 6.26 -14.12
CA ALA A 34 11.60 6.03 -13.22
C ALA A 34 12.79 5.37 -13.95
N ALA A 35 12.52 4.35 -14.76
CA ALA A 35 13.56 3.66 -15.54
C ALA A 35 14.28 4.56 -16.56
N ARG A 36 13.67 5.67 -17.00
CA ARG A 36 14.26 6.64 -17.94
C ARG A 36 15.11 7.71 -17.26
N ARG A 37 15.08 7.81 -15.93
CA ARG A 37 15.83 8.83 -15.19
C ARG A 37 17.29 8.43 -15.03
N PRO A 38 18.22 9.42 -14.98
CA PRO A 38 19.65 9.15 -14.88
C PRO A 38 20.12 8.80 -13.46
N PHE A 39 19.19 8.45 -12.56
CA PHE A 39 19.48 8.09 -11.16
C PHE A 39 18.64 6.89 -10.71
N SER A 40 19.19 6.10 -9.81
CA SER A 40 18.49 4.96 -9.21
C SER A 40 17.46 5.41 -8.16
N HIS A 41 16.52 4.51 -7.84
CA HIS A 41 15.46 4.78 -6.87
C HIS A 41 15.45 3.66 -5.83
N GLN A 42 15.73 4.00 -4.57
CA GLN A 42 15.83 3.05 -3.47
C GLN A 42 14.97 3.46 -2.28
N VAL A 43 14.31 2.49 -1.66
CA VAL A 43 13.70 2.62 -0.34
C VAL A 43 14.46 1.75 0.64
N LEU A 44 14.92 2.35 1.72
CA LEU A 44 15.48 1.67 2.88
C LEU A 44 14.40 1.60 3.95
N VAL A 45 13.89 0.41 4.21
CA VAL A 45 12.93 0.19 5.29
C VAL A 45 13.71 0.01 6.58
N GLN A 46 13.55 0.95 7.51
CA GLN A 46 14.24 1.00 8.80
C GLN A 46 13.36 0.39 9.90
N PRO A 47 13.56 -0.87 10.31
CA PRO A 47 12.82 -1.44 11.42
C PRO A 47 13.11 -0.68 12.71
N THR A 48 12.07 -0.45 13.50
CA THR A 48 12.17 0.20 14.82
C THR A 48 11.73 -0.78 15.91
N GLY A 49 12.18 -0.53 17.14
CA GLY A 49 11.73 -1.25 18.33
C GLY A 49 10.49 -0.65 18.99
N PHE A 50 9.79 0.25 18.32
CA PHE A 50 8.63 0.94 18.88
C PHE A 50 7.50 -0.01 19.20
N ARG A 51 6.96 0.11 20.43
CA ARG A 51 5.83 -0.66 20.92
C ARG A 51 4.78 0.25 21.53
N MET A 52 3.51 -0.01 21.25
CA MET A 52 2.42 0.69 21.88
C MET A 52 2.18 0.18 23.31
N PRO A 53 2.11 1.06 24.31
CA PRO A 53 1.71 0.67 25.64
C PRO A 53 0.18 0.49 25.73
N GLY A 54 -0.25 -0.49 26.55
CA GLY A 54 -1.66 -0.74 26.86
C GLY A 54 -2.44 -1.40 25.73
N GLU A 55 -3.72 -1.62 25.97
CA GLU A 55 -4.66 -2.22 25.01
C GLU A 55 -5.01 -1.22 23.89
N PRO A 56 -5.22 -1.70 22.65
CA PRO A 56 -5.62 -0.85 21.54
C PRO A 56 -7.04 -0.29 21.73
N ASP A 57 -7.26 0.96 21.33
CA ASP A 57 -8.59 1.54 21.31
C ASP A 57 -9.47 0.90 20.25
N ARG A 58 -10.77 0.76 20.54
CA ARG A 58 -11.76 0.18 19.63
C ARG A 58 -12.04 1.06 18.42
N ASP A 59 -11.93 2.40 18.57
CA ASP A 59 -12.05 3.33 17.45
C ASP A 59 -10.69 3.47 16.74
N PRO A 60 -10.58 3.04 15.47
CA PRO A 60 -9.33 3.13 14.72
C PRO A 60 -8.77 4.56 14.56
N ARG A 61 -9.62 5.59 14.65
CA ARG A 61 -9.20 6.99 14.53
C ARG A 61 -8.56 7.48 15.82
N ILE A 62 -9.13 7.09 16.97
CA ILE A 62 -8.58 7.38 18.28
C ILE A 62 -7.25 6.65 18.43
N GLU A 63 -7.24 5.36 18.10
CA GLU A 63 -6.03 4.53 18.15
C GLU A 63 -4.91 5.11 17.26
N TYR A 64 -5.20 5.49 16.03
CA TYR A 64 -4.21 6.12 15.17
C TYR A 64 -3.63 7.41 15.74
N ARG A 65 -4.46 8.25 16.37
CA ARG A 65 -4.00 9.47 17.03
C ARG A 65 -3.08 9.15 18.20
N ARG A 66 -3.48 8.21 19.05
CA ARG A 66 -2.69 7.73 20.19
C ARG A 66 -1.33 7.17 19.75
N ILE A 67 -1.33 6.34 18.69
CA ILE A 67 -0.10 5.83 18.10
C ILE A 67 0.82 6.97 17.65
N CYS A 68 0.30 7.95 16.92
CA CYS A 68 1.09 9.08 16.44
C CYS A 68 1.65 9.95 17.59
N GLU A 69 0.93 10.07 18.71
CA GLU A 69 1.40 10.76 19.90
C GLU A 69 2.58 10.02 20.55
N HIS A 70 2.46 8.71 20.72
CA HIS A 70 3.55 7.89 21.26
C HIS A 70 4.76 7.83 20.34
N LEU A 71 4.57 7.72 19.02
CA LEU A 71 5.66 7.78 18.04
C LEU A 71 6.44 9.10 18.11
N ALA A 72 5.73 10.21 18.29
CA ALA A 72 6.36 11.53 18.38
C ALA A 72 7.21 11.67 19.64
N GLY A 73 6.82 11.02 20.74
CA GLY A 73 7.50 11.05 22.02
C GLY A 73 8.52 9.91 22.25
N ASP A 74 8.74 9.02 21.28
CA ASP A 74 9.68 7.90 21.44
C ASP A 74 11.13 8.37 21.20
N ASP A 75 11.86 8.55 22.29
CA ASP A 75 13.24 9.06 22.25
C ASP A 75 14.21 8.13 21.53
N ALA A 76 14.05 6.83 21.66
CA ALA A 76 14.91 5.85 20.99
C ALA A 76 14.74 5.91 19.47
N ARG A 77 13.50 5.96 19.02
CA ARG A 77 13.15 6.12 17.60
C ARG A 77 13.61 7.45 17.03
N ASN A 78 13.38 8.54 17.75
CA ASN A 78 13.81 9.89 17.35
C ASN A 78 15.34 10.00 17.27
N THR A 79 16.06 9.39 18.20
CA THR A 79 17.53 9.31 18.18
C THR A 79 18.03 8.54 16.95
N ALA A 80 17.42 7.40 16.63
CA ALA A 80 17.76 6.63 15.44
C ALA A 80 17.51 7.44 14.15
N ILE A 81 16.37 8.14 14.04
CA ILE A 81 16.07 9.03 12.93
C ILE A 81 17.14 10.11 12.77
N CYS A 82 17.50 10.80 13.86
CA CYS A 82 18.52 11.85 13.83
C CYS A 82 19.90 11.31 13.44
N ALA A 83 20.26 10.11 13.90
CA ALA A 83 21.51 9.45 13.53
C ALA A 83 21.58 9.11 12.03
N ASP A 84 20.48 8.59 11.46
CA ASP A 84 20.38 8.27 10.02
C ASP A 84 20.44 9.53 9.15
N VAL A 85 19.75 10.59 9.55
CA VAL A 85 19.82 11.89 8.86
C VAL A 85 21.26 12.44 8.92
N GLY A 86 21.90 12.39 10.10
CA GLY A 86 23.29 12.81 10.27
C GLY A 86 24.27 11.99 9.40
N ARG A 87 24.04 10.69 9.24
CA ARG A 87 24.80 9.83 8.31
C ARG A 87 24.61 10.28 6.87
N SER A 88 23.37 10.51 6.45
CA SER A 88 23.02 10.99 5.12
C SER A 88 23.70 12.33 4.79
N ILE A 89 23.75 13.26 5.75
CA ILE A 89 24.49 14.53 5.60
C ILE A 89 25.98 14.30 5.38
N ARG A 90 26.61 13.41 6.16
CA ARG A 90 28.03 13.06 6.00
C ARG A 90 28.33 12.39 4.66
N GLU A 91 27.35 11.69 4.08
CA GLU A 91 27.41 11.14 2.71
C GLU A 91 27.26 12.22 1.63
N GLY A 92 27.11 13.48 1.99
CA GLY A 92 26.94 14.61 1.06
C GLY A 92 25.55 14.69 0.44
N ARG A 93 24.57 14.03 1.02
CA ARG A 93 23.18 13.99 0.50
C ARG A 93 22.39 15.24 0.92
N ALA A 94 21.30 15.50 0.21
CA ALA A 94 20.38 16.59 0.49
C ALA A 94 19.07 16.06 1.10
N PRO A 95 18.98 15.92 2.44
CA PRO A 95 17.86 15.28 3.10
C PRO A 95 16.65 16.20 3.29
N LEU A 96 15.47 15.62 3.07
CA LEU A 96 14.17 16.13 3.47
C LEU A 96 13.59 15.22 4.54
N VAL A 97 13.31 15.75 5.71
CA VAL A 97 12.67 15.02 6.82
C VAL A 97 11.22 15.46 6.92
N LEU A 98 10.30 14.51 6.81
CA LEU A 98 8.85 14.77 6.86
C LEU A 98 8.23 14.18 8.11
N THR A 99 7.45 15.01 8.80
CA THR A 99 6.56 14.63 9.89
C THR A 99 5.18 15.25 9.68
N GLU A 100 4.16 14.70 10.32
CA GLU A 100 2.79 15.24 10.29
C GLU A 100 2.44 16.06 11.57
N ARG A 101 3.33 16.08 12.57
CA ARG A 101 3.08 16.68 13.89
C ARG A 101 4.09 17.77 14.22
N ILE A 102 3.62 18.84 14.84
CA ILE A 102 4.47 19.98 15.24
C ILE A 102 5.37 19.63 16.42
N ASP A 103 4.84 18.92 17.42
CA ASP A 103 5.62 18.45 18.57
C ASP A 103 6.77 17.53 18.14
N HIS A 104 6.52 16.59 17.25
CA HIS A 104 7.55 15.73 16.67
C HIS A 104 8.56 16.52 15.83
N LEU A 105 8.11 17.50 15.07
CA LEU A 105 8.99 18.38 14.30
C LEU A 105 9.96 19.13 15.22
N GLU A 106 9.49 19.63 16.37
CA GLU A 106 10.32 20.35 17.33
C GLU A 106 11.33 19.41 18.01
N ALA A 107 10.91 18.19 18.38
CA ALA A 107 11.78 17.16 18.94
C ALA A 107 12.90 16.79 17.96
N LEU A 108 12.55 16.48 16.70
CA LEU A 108 13.53 16.18 15.65
C LEU A 108 14.45 17.37 15.35
N ALA A 109 13.94 18.60 15.34
CA ALA A 109 14.76 19.78 15.14
C ALA A 109 15.83 19.94 16.24
N GLY A 110 15.47 19.67 17.49
CA GLY A 110 16.41 19.64 18.61
C GLY A 110 17.50 18.58 18.44
N GLY A 111 17.10 17.34 18.18
CA GLY A 111 18.02 16.22 17.97
C GLY A 111 18.95 16.40 16.77
N LEU A 112 18.44 16.93 15.65
CA LEU A 112 19.25 17.19 14.44
C LEU A 112 20.28 18.29 14.67
N ARG A 113 19.94 19.37 15.40
CA ARG A 113 20.91 20.39 15.78
C ARG A 113 21.99 19.85 16.71
N ALA A 114 21.62 18.96 17.62
CA ALA A 114 22.58 18.31 18.53
C ALA A 114 23.60 17.44 17.78
N VAL A 115 23.25 16.87 16.64
CA VAL A 115 24.19 16.13 15.76
C VAL A 115 24.91 17.03 14.74
N GLY A 116 24.79 18.35 14.87
CA GLY A 116 25.52 19.34 14.06
C GLY A 116 24.89 19.68 12.71
N ALA A 117 23.61 19.32 12.48
CA ALA A 117 22.93 19.65 11.23
C ALA A 117 22.46 21.11 11.18
N ASP A 118 22.57 21.74 10.02
CA ASP A 118 21.94 23.04 9.75
C ASP A 118 20.45 22.84 9.38
N VAL A 119 19.58 22.96 10.39
CA VAL A 119 18.16 22.64 10.27
C VAL A 119 17.36 23.83 9.77
N ILE A 120 16.72 23.65 8.61
CA ILE A 120 15.73 24.58 8.05
C ILE A 120 14.35 24.01 8.27
N VAL A 121 13.55 24.69 9.10
CA VAL A 121 12.18 24.27 9.42
C VAL A 121 11.18 24.93 8.48
N LEU A 122 10.31 24.10 7.86
CA LEU A 122 9.25 24.52 6.97
C LEU A 122 7.91 23.92 7.46
N ARG A 123 7.02 24.76 8.00
CA ARG A 123 5.73 24.32 8.53
C ARG A 123 4.60 25.31 8.26
N GLY A 124 3.39 24.83 8.29
CA GLY A 124 2.20 25.71 8.25
C GLY A 124 2.17 26.69 9.43
N GLY A 125 1.55 27.84 9.23
CA GLY A 125 1.43 28.87 10.28
C GLY A 125 2.70 29.72 10.46
N MET A 126 3.74 29.56 9.67
CA MET A 126 4.88 30.46 9.64
C MET A 126 4.46 31.81 9.04
N GLY A 127 4.84 32.91 9.68
CA GLY A 127 4.65 34.24 9.08
C GLY A 127 5.44 34.40 7.78
N ALA A 128 4.88 35.11 6.81
CA ALA A 128 5.43 35.24 5.45
C ALA A 128 6.91 35.63 5.39
N ARG A 129 7.37 36.50 6.30
CA ARG A 129 8.78 36.91 6.39
C ARG A 129 9.69 35.76 6.78
N ARG A 130 9.30 34.95 7.78
CA ARG A 130 10.08 33.78 8.24
C ARG A 130 10.11 32.68 7.19
N LEU A 131 8.99 32.45 6.53
CA LEU A 131 8.89 31.50 5.44
C LEU A 131 9.80 31.89 4.27
N LYS A 132 9.75 33.16 3.84
CA LYS A 132 10.62 33.66 2.76
C LYS A 132 12.10 33.51 3.11
N ALA A 133 12.50 33.82 4.35
CA ALA A 133 13.88 33.64 4.81
C ALA A 133 14.30 32.15 4.84
N ALA A 134 13.43 31.26 5.30
CA ALA A 134 13.73 29.81 5.31
C ALA A 134 13.86 29.25 3.87
N LEU A 135 13.00 29.67 2.94
CA LEU A 135 13.08 29.27 1.54
C LEU A 135 14.36 29.81 0.87
N ALA A 136 14.75 31.05 1.16
CA ALA A 136 15.99 31.63 0.66
C ALA A 136 17.22 30.82 1.14
N ARG A 137 17.28 30.50 2.44
CA ARG A 137 18.34 29.64 2.98
C ARG A 137 18.36 28.24 2.34
N ALA A 138 17.18 27.63 2.13
CA ALA A 138 17.08 26.34 1.46
C ALA A 138 17.58 26.36 0.00
N ALA A 139 17.58 27.51 -0.63
CA ALA A 139 18.11 27.73 -1.98
C ALA A 139 19.64 27.94 -2.03
N GLU A 140 20.29 28.29 -0.91
CA GLU A 140 21.75 28.52 -0.83
C GLU A 140 22.56 27.23 -0.91
N HIS A 141 21.95 26.10 -0.60
CA HIS A 141 22.55 24.77 -0.71
C HIS A 141 23.88 24.58 0.03
N VAL A 142 23.90 24.98 1.29
CA VAL A 142 25.08 24.81 2.15
C VAL A 142 25.25 23.35 2.54
N PRO A 143 26.46 22.78 2.52
CA PRO A 143 26.73 21.44 3.07
C PRO A 143 26.25 21.31 4.52
N GLY A 144 25.70 20.17 4.88
CA GLY A 144 25.17 19.92 6.24
C GLY A 144 23.72 20.39 6.45
N GLN A 145 23.11 20.96 5.44
CA GLN A 145 21.74 21.44 5.48
C GLN A 145 20.72 20.28 5.45
N VAL A 146 19.68 20.37 6.30
CA VAL A 146 18.54 19.47 6.30
C VAL A 146 17.24 20.27 6.29
N LEU A 147 16.35 19.89 5.39
CA LEU A 147 15.00 20.44 5.39
C LEU A 147 14.10 19.57 6.27
N LEU A 148 13.53 20.17 7.30
CA LEU A 148 12.56 19.51 8.19
C LEU A 148 11.19 20.16 8.02
N ALA A 149 10.20 19.42 7.54
CA ALA A 149 8.94 19.97 7.15
C ALA A 149 7.73 19.15 7.58
N THR A 150 6.56 19.83 7.69
CA THR A 150 5.29 19.12 7.78
C THR A 150 4.83 18.70 6.38
N GLY A 151 4.25 17.49 6.27
CA GLY A 151 3.83 16.93 4.98
C GLY A 151 2.86 17.83 4.21
N ARG A 152 1.94 18.50 4.92
CA ARG A 152 1.00 19.44 4.32
C ARG A 152 1.71 20.61 3.61
N PHE A 153 2.81 21.11 4.17
CA PHE A 153 3.56 22.23 3.59
C PHE A 153 4.27 21.83 2.29
N ILE A 154 4.87 20.65 2.27
CA ILE A 154 5.59 20.14 1.08
C ILE A 154 4.63 19.84 -0.07
N GLY A 155 3.36 19.53 0.20
CA GLY A 155 2.33 19.30 -0.82
C GLY A 155 2.03 20.54 -1.70
N GLU A 156 2.22 21.74 -1.18
CA GLU A 156 1.78 23.01 -1.81
C GLU A 156 2.98 23.86 -2.28
N GLY A 157 3.50 23.56 -3.48
CA GLY A 157 4.36 24.53 -4.19
C GLY A 157 5.85 24.56 -3.81
N PHE A 158 6.33 23.77 -2.86
CA PHE A 158 7.76 23.71 -2.56
C PHE A 158 8.52 22.93 -3.67
N ASP A 159 9.56 23.52 -4.22
CA ASP A 159 10.40 22.92 -5.26
C ASP A 159 11.89 23.14 -4.95
N ASN A 160 12.63 22.02 -4.78
CA ASN A 160 14.07 22.01 -4.64
C ASN A 160 14.64 20.79 -5.38
N ALA A 161 15.25 21.02 -6.52
CA ALA A 161 15.75 19.95 -7.39
C ALA A 161 16.91 19.14 -6.80
N ARG A 162 17.63 19.66 -5.81
CA ARG A 162 18.76 18.95 -5.18
C ARG A 162 18.33 17.87 -4.20
N LEU A 163 17.12 17.92 -3.65
CA LEU A 163 16.65 16.92 -2.71
C LEU A 163 16.75 15.52 -3.31
N ASP A 164 17.51 14.67 -2.69
CA ASP A 164 17.77 13.30 -3.11
C ASP A 164 17.43 12.25 -2.06
N THR A 165 17.20 12.65 -0.82
CA THR A 165 16.89 11.74 0.28
C THR A 165 15.66 12.22 1.05
N LEU A 166 14.71 11.32 1.26
CA LEU A 166 13.49 11.54 2.03
C LEU A 166 13.50 10.65 3.28
N PHE A 167 13.26 11.26 4.42
CA PHE A 167 13.00 10.57 5.69
C PHE A 167 11.51 10.67 6.02
N LEU A 168 10.80 9.56 5.93
CA LEU A 168 9.38 9.47 6.24
C LEU A 168 9.21 9.05 7.70
N THR A 169 9.16 10.03 8.61
CA THR A 169 9.25 9.78 10.05
C THR A 169 7.93 9.51 10.75
N MET A 170 6.80 9.72 10.05
CA MET A 170 5.46 9.40 10.54
C MET A 170 4.73 8.49 9.57
N PRO A 171 3.82 7.64 10.07
CA PRO A 171 3.09 6.71 9.21
C PRO A 171 2.15 7.44 8.24
N VAL A 172 2.32 7.17 6.96
CA VAL A 172 1.44 7.65 5.89
C VAL A 172 0.83 6.44 5.20
N SER A 173 -0.49 6.40 5.10
CA SER A 173 -1.20 5.25 4.52
C SER A 173 -1.67 5.46 3.10
N TRP A 174 -1.86 6.71 2.68
CA TRP A 174 -2.48 6.97 1.40
C TRP A 174 -1.47 7.08 0.26
N ARG A 175 -1.67 6.24 -0.75
CA ARG A 175 -0.78 6.13 -1.92
C ARG A 175 -0.53 7.46 -2.65
N GLY A 176 -1.55 8.32 -2.77
CA GLY A 176 -1.42 9.62 -3.42
C GLY A 176 -0.47 10.57 -2.68
N THR A 177 -0.47 10.55 -1.36
CA THR A 177 0.43 11.38 -0.52
C THR A 177 1.89 10.97 -0.72
N ILE A 178 2.18 9.66 -0.73
CA ILE A 178 3.53 9.16 -1.02
C ILE A 178 3.99 9.59 -2.41
N ALA A 179 3.13 9.44 -3.43
CA ALA A 179 3.46 9.84 -4.79
C ALA A 179 3.81 11.34 -4.90
N GLN A 180 3.14 12.19 -4.10
CA GLN A 180 3.47 13.62 -4.03
C GLN A 180 4.84 13.86 -3.39
N TYR A 181 5.14 13.18 -2.28
CA TYR A 181 6.41 13.35 -1.57
C TYR A 181 7.60 12.86 -2.40
N ILE A 182 7.54 11.63 -2.92
CA ILE A 182 8.60 11.10 -3.76
C ILE A 182 8.73 11.85 -5.10
N GLY A 183 7.62 12.40 -5.62
CA GLY A 183 7.64 13.23 -6.82
C GLY A 183 8.53 14.47 -6.68
N ARG A 184 8.71 15.01 -5.46
CA ARG A 184 9.62 16.12 -5.19
C ARG A 184 11.09 15.73 -5.37
N LEU A 185 11.45 14.50 -5.03
CA LEU A 185 12.81 13.98 -5.20
C LEU A 185 13.12 13.68 -6.68
N HIS A 186 12.10 13.52 -7.50
CA HIS A 186 12.27 13.14 -8.91
C HIS A 186 12.67 14.31 -9.84
N ARG A 187 12.88 15.50 -9.31
CA ARG A 187 13.41 16.62 -10.09
C ARG A 187 14.84 16.32 -10.55
N LEU A 188 15.11 16.59 -11.83
CA LEU A 188 16.42 16.38 -12.40
C LEU A 188 17.42 17.39 -11.81
N HIS A 189 18.58 16.89 -11.41
CA HIS A 189 19.73 17.67 -11.00
C HIS A 189 21.00 16.95 -11.44
N GLN A 190 22.01 17.70 -11.90
CA GLN A 190 23.23 17.15 -12.50
C GLN A 190 24.03 16.24 -11.57
N ASP A 191 24.02 16.52 -10.26
CA ASP A 191 24.77 15.78 -9.25
C ASP A 191 24.00 14.59 -8.68
N LYS A 192 22.72 14.41 -9.06
CA LYS A 192 21.87 13.38 -8.50
C LYS A 192 22.14 12.01 -9.15
N ARG A 193 22.65 11.06 -8.38
CA ARG A 193 22.95 9.67 -8.79
C ARG A 193 21.92 8.68 -8.30
N GLU A 194 21.31 8.98 -7.15
CA GLU A 194 20.37 8.11 -6.48
C GLU A 194 19.33 8.96 -5.75
N VAL A 195 18.09 8.51 -5.76
CA VAL A 195 17.02 8.99 -4.89
C VAL A 195 16.73 7.93 -3.84
N ARG A 196 16.82 8.32 -2.56
CA ARG A 196 16.66 7.40 -1.43
C ARG A 196 15.52 7.83 -0.53
N VAL A 197 14.71 6.85 -0.12
CA VAL A 197 13.66 7.05 0.89
C VAL A 197 13.99 6.17 2.10
N HIS A 198 14.04 6.77 3.28
CA HIS A 198 14.08 6.07 4.55
C HIS A 198 12.66 5.99 5.10
N ASP A 199 12.13 4.79 5.22
CA ASP A 199 10.78 4.53 5.73
C ASP A 199 10.87 3.73 7.03
N TYR A 200 10.47 4.35 8.14
CA TYR A 200 10.56 3.73 9.46
C TYR A 200 9.42 2.75 9.69
N ALA A 201 9.78 1.52 10.00
CA ALA A 201 8.90 0.37 10.10
C ALA A 201 8.67 -0.03 11.56
N ASP A 202 7.56 0.39 12.12
CA ASP A 202 7.13 0.10 13.48
C ASP A 202 6.29 -1.19 13.47
N LEU A 203 6.95 -2.36 13.29
CA LEU A 203 6.32 -3.65 12.94
C LEU A 203 5.55 -4.28 14.10
N ASP A 204 5.89 -3.98 15.35
CA ASP A 204 5.19 -4.50 16.53
C ASP A 204 3.78 -3.90 16.71
N VAL A 205 3.42 -2.89 15.89
CA VAL A 205 2.09 -2.31 15.87
C VAL A 205 1.33 -2.75 14.61
N PRO A 206 0.33 -3.63 14.70
CA PRO A 206 -0.34 -4.23 13.53
C PRO A 206 -0.94 -3.22 12.55
N MET A 207 -1.41 -2.09 13.06
CA MET A 207 -1.93 -1.00 12.22
C MET A 207 -0.81 -0.41 11.35
N LEU A 208 0.36 -0.13 11.94
CA LEU A 208 1.51 0.46 11.25
C LEU A 208 2.14 -0.51 10.25
N ALA A 209 2.21 -1.80 10.59
CA ALA A 209 2.66 -2.85 9.68
C ALA A 209 1.80 -2.93 8.41
N ARG A 210 0.47 -2.86 8.55
CA ARG A 210 -0.46 -2.79 7.39
C ARG A 210 -0.28 -1.51 6.58
N MET A 211 0.01 -0.39 7.24
CA MET A 211 0.28 0.88 6.56
C MET A 211 1.59 0.82 5.77
N LEU A 212 2.65 0.23 6.34
CA LEU A 212 3.90 -0.02 5.64
C LEU A 212 3.69 -0.89 4.39
N ASP A 213 2.92 -1.98 4.48
CA ASP A 213 2.63 -2.84 3.32
C ASP A 213 1.98 -2.05 2.18
N LYS A 214 1.05 -1.14 2.49
CA LYS A 214 0.46 -0.24 1.50
C LYS A 214 1.48 0.71 0.90
N ARG A 215 2.43 1.22 1.70
CA ARG A 215 3.51 2.08 1.21
C ARG A 215 4.46 1.32 0.30
N CYS A 216 4.88 0.12 0.67
CA CYS A 216 5.74 -0.74 -0.15
C CYS A 216 5.16 -0.97 -1.54
N ARG A 217 3.87 -1.31 -1.63
CA ARG A 217 3.18 -1.41 -2.92
C ARG A 217 3.17 -0.11 -3.72
N GLY A 218 3.10 1.04 -3.03
CA GLY A 218 3.20 2.36 -3.64
C GLY A 218 4.58 2.63 -4.22
N TYR A 219 5.63 2.28 -3.50
CA TYR A 219 7.02 2.43 -3.94
C TYR A 219 7.32 1.53 -5.14
N GLU A 220 6.93 0.27 -5.11
CA GLU A 220 7.07 -0.66 -6.24
C GLU A 220 6.38 -0.16 -7.50
N ALA A 221 5.16 0.37 -7.35
CA ALA A 221 4.43 0.96 -8.46
C ALA A 221 5.08 2.24 -9.01
N ALA A 222 5.90 2.93 -8.19
CA ALA A 222 6.68 4.09 -8.59
C ALA A 222 8.08 3.73 -9.12
N GLY A 223 8.45 2.44 -9.15
CA GLY A 223 9.71 1.95 -9.70
C GLY A 223 10.89 1.98 -8.73
N TYR A 224 10.62 2.01 -7.42
CA TYR A 224 11.66 1.91 -6.40
C TYR A 224 12.02 0.45 -6.09
N SER A 225 13.32 0.18 -5.90
CA SER A 225 13.78 -1.02 -5.21
C SER A 225 13.62 -0.84 -3.70
N ILE A 226 13.21 -1.89 -2.99
CA ILE A 226 12.97 -1.84 -1.55
C ILE A 226 13.91 -2.83 -0.88
N SER A 227 14.65 -2.37 0.13
CA SER A 227 15.61 -3.18 0.88
C SER A 227 15.65 -2.79 2.36
N LEU A 228 16.21 -3.67 3.17
CA LEU A 228 16.66 -3.34 4.52
C LEU A 228 18.04 -2.73 4.45
N PRO A 229 18.44 -1.83 5.39
CA PRO A 229 19.79 -1.31 5.44
C PRO A 229 20.78 -2.42 5.74
N ALA A 230 21.98 -2.35 5.16
CA ALA A 230 23.03 -3.34 5.33
C ALA A 230 23.42 -3.57 6.81
N SER A 231 23.26 -2.57 7.66
CA SER A 231 23.46 -2.67 9.12
C SER A 231 22.37 -3.48 9.84
N ALA A 232 21.26 -3.74 9.20
CA ALA A 232 20.18 -4.58 9.73
C ALA A 232 20.29 -6.05 9.25
N ALA A 233 21.21 -6.35 8.32
CA ALA A 233 21.28 -7.64 7.66
C ALA A 233 21.95 -8.74 8.49
N PRO A 234 23.00 -8.67 9.26
CA PRO A 234 23.44 -9.76 10.15
C PRO A 234 23.24 -9.45 11.63
N GLY A 235 22.12 -8.93 11.96
CA GLY A 235 21.73 -8.57 13.31
C GLY A 235 20.62 -7.55 13.21
N TRP A 236 19.44 -8.05 12.87
CA TRP A 236 18.20 -7.39 13.24
C TRP A 236 18.44 -6.62 14.55
N PRO A 237 18.08 -5.35 14.70
CA PRO A 237 18.47 -4.53 15.83
C PRO A 237 18.36 -5.32 17.12
N ALA A 238 19.43 -5.40 17.89
CA ALA A 238 19.45 -6.14 19.13
C ALA A 238 18.28 -5.70 20.00
N GLY A 239 17.32 -6.62 20.26
CA GLY A 239 16.11 -6.34 21.02
C GLY A 239 14.81 -6.25 20.22
N ILE A 240 14.84 -6.25 18.88
CA ILE A 240 13.63 -6.52 18.10
C ILE A 240 13.61 -8.02 17.85
N PRO A 241 12.72 -8.82 18.50
CA PRO A 241 12.59 -10.21 18.16
C PRO A 241 12.17 -10.31 16.70
N LEU A 242 12.92 -11.06 15.90
CA LEU A 242 12.37 -11.62 14.68
C LEU A 242 11.04 -12.22 15.07
N PRO A 243 9.96 -11.95 14.34
CA PRO A 243 8.68 -12.59 14.62
C PRO A 243 8.86 -14.09 14.43
N ALA A 244 9.32 -14.78 15.49
CA ALA A 244 9.60 -16.21 15.48
C ALA A 244 8.32 -17.05 15.31
N ASP A 245 7.17 -16.44 15.58
CA ASP A 245 5.90 -17.12 15.63
C ASP A 245 5.07 -16.92 14.37
N GLU A 246 4.28 -17.91 13.98
CA GLU A 246 3.34 -17.83 12.85
C GLU A 246 2.34 -16.66 12.94
N HIS A 247 2.21 -16.08 14.13
CA HIS A 247 1.33 -14.94 14.42
C HIS A 247 1.61 -13.71 13.53
N TRP A 248 2.87 -13.43 13.18
CA TRP A 248 3.23 -12.34 12.29
C TRP A 248 2.70 -12.51 10.85
N LYS A 249 2.53 -13.77 10.39
CA LYS A 249 2.00 -14.06 9.05
C LYS A 249 0.57 -13.52 8.86
N GLN A 250 -0.17 -13.39 9.95
CA GLN A 250 -1.55 -12.89 9.94
C GLN A 250 -1.61 -11.35 9.91
N HIS A 251 -0.56 -10.68 10.40
CA HIS A 251 -0.55 -9.23 10.58
C HIS A 251 0.20 -8.48 9.48
N TYR A 252 1.14 -9.12 8.79
CA TYR A 252 1.97 -8.46 7.78
C TYR A 252 1.54 -8.79 6.36
N GLY A 253 1.47 -7.77 5.53
CA GLY A 253 1.18 -7.92 4.10
C GLY A 253 2.33 -8.59 3.33
N ALA A 254 2.07 -8.94 2.07
CA ALA A 254 3.02 -9.68 1.24
C ALA A 254 4.37 -8.96 1.05
N SER A 255 4.35 -7.63 0.90
CA SER A 255 5.57 -6.84 0.71
C SER A 255 6.44 -6.82 1.95
N VAL A 256 5.83 -6.70 3.15
CA VAL A 256 6.56 -6.74 4.43
C VAL A 256 7.13 -8.13 4.67
N ARG A 257 6.35 -9.20 4.42
CA ARG A 257 6.83 -10.58 4.52
C ARG A 257 8.02 -10.84 3.59
N ARG A 258 8.01 -10.29 2.37
CA ARG A 258 9.14 -10.41 1.45
C ARG A 258 10.39 -9.71 2.00
N LEU A 259 10.25 -8.48 2.52
CA LEU A 259 11.35 -7.75 3.14
C LEU A 259 11.96 -8.50 4.33
N LEU A 260 11.11 -9.06 5.19
CA LEU A 260 11.56 -9.85 6.34
C LEU A 260 12.27 -11.13 5.91
N ARG A 261 11.81 -11.77 4.84
CA ARG A 261 12.45 -12.96 4.26
C ARG A 261 13.82 -12.65 3.65
N ASP A 262 13.89 -11.60 2.83
CA ASP A 262 15.10 -11.23 2.11
C ASP A 262 16.21 -10.70 3.06
N GLY A 263 15.83 -10.29 4.27
CA GLY A 263 16.74 -9.88 5.35
C GLY A 263 17.13 -10.98 6.34
N VAL A 264 16.62 -12.21 6.18
CA VAL A 264 16.85 -13.37 7.07
C VAL A 264 17.52 -14.48 6.26
N ASP A 265 18.48 -15.18 6.87
CA ASP A 265 19.29 -16.23 6.24
C ASP A 265 18.52 -17.32 5.48
N GLU A 266 19.16 -17.87 4.43
CA GLU A 266 18.67 -18.85 3.44
C GLU A 266 17.71 -19.98 3.91
N PRO A 267 17.82 -20.60 5.10
CA PRO A 267 16.92 -21.69 5.47
C PRO A 267 15.45 -21.31 5.63
N LEU A 268 15.16 -20.05 5.94
CA LEU A 268 13.79 -19.54 6.02
C LEU A 268 13.24 -19.11 4.66
N ALA A 269 14.12 -18.71 3.74
CA ALA A 269 13.74 -18.38 2.36
C ALA A 269 13.10 -19.58 1.65
N ASP A 270 13.62 -20.80 1.86
CA ASP A 270 13.09 -22.04 1.25
C ASP A 270 11.69 -22.40 1.77
N LEU A 271 11.43 -22.21 3.06
CA LEU A 271 10.11 -22.45 3.62
C LEU A 271 9.06 -21.49 3.05
N PHE A 272 9.45 -20.25 2.76
CA PHE A 272 8.58 -19.23 2.16
C PHE A 272 8.41 -19.38 0.65
N THR A 273 9.42 -19.89 -0.03
CA THR A 273 9.35 -20.22 -1.46
C THR A 273 8.35 -21.35 -1.71
N GLN A 274 8.27 -22.33 -0.82
CA GLN A 274 7.27 -23.41 -0.89
C GLN A 274 5.82 -22.92 -0.68
N VAL A 275 5.61 -21.86 0.09
CA VAL A 275 4.27 -21.25 0.28
C VAL A 275 3.92 -20.25 -0.84
N SER A 276 4.91 -19.74 -1.56
CA SER A 276 4.75 -18.75 -2.64
C SER A 276 4.81 -19.36 -4.03
N CYS A 277 5.20 -20.62 -4.17
CA CYS A 277 5.13 -21.33 -5.45
C CYS A 277 3.66 -21.59 -5.77
N GLU A 278 3.16 -20.86 -6.72
CA GLU A 278 1.91 -21.19 -7.40
C GLU A 278 2.02 -22.62 -7.92
N THR A 279 1.20 -23.51 -7.40
CA THR A 279 1.17 -24.88 -7.95
C THR A 279 0.75 -24.80 -9.42
N PRO A 280 1.25 -25.70 -10.30
CA PRO A 280 0.83 -25.70 -11.70
C PRO A 280 -0.68 -25.70 -11.89
N ALA A 281 -1.42 -26.33 -10.98
CA ALA A 281 -2.88 -26.33 -10.96
C ALA A 281 -3.49 -24.95 -10.69
N VAL A 282 -2.89 -24.17 -9.80
CA VAL A 282 -3.33 -22.78 -9.49
C VAL A 282 -3.00 -21.86 -10.66
N ALA A 283 -1.82 -21.99 -11.28
CA ALA A 283 -1.46 -21.22 -12.46
C ALA A 283 -2.41 -21.50 -13.63
N GLN A 284 -2.67 -22.78 -13.95
CA GLN A 284 -3.63 -23.17 -14.98
C GLN A 284 -5.05 -22.70 -14.69
N GLY A 285 -5.49 -22.76 -13.43
CA GLY A 285 -6.80 -22.26 -13.04
C GLY A 285 -6.91 -20.74 -13.24
N ALA A 286 -5.87 -19.99 -12.89
CA ALA A 286 -5.81 -18.55 -13.09
C ALA A 286 -5.79 -18.15 -14.57
N GLU A 287 -5.10 -18.91 -15.44
CA GLU A 287 -5.08 -18.70 -16.89
C GLU A 287 -6.45 -18.95 -17.57
N ARG A 288 -7.28 -19.80 -16.96
CA ARG A 288 -8.64 -20.05 -17.47
C ARG A 288 -9.60 -18.88 -17.21
N THR A 289 -9.27 -17.98 -16.31
CA THR A 289 -10.10 -16.80 -16.08
C THR A 289 -10.00 -15.82 -17.25
N ARG A 290 -11.12 -15.16 -17.58
CA ARG A 290 -11.17 -14.23 -18.73
C ARG A 290 -10.65 -12.83 -18.41
N SER A 291 -10.39 -12.55 -17.15
CA SER A 291 -9.92 -11.23 -16.70
C SER A 291 -8.80 -11.32 -15.68
N ALA A 292 -7.95 -10.28 -15.65
CA ALA A 292 -6.91 -10.16 -14.64
C ALA A 292 -7.48 -10.12 -13.20
N SER A 293 -8.68 -9.55 -13.03
CA SER A 293 -9.40 -9.53 -11.75
C SER A 293 -9.86 -10.92 -11.35
N GLY A 294 -10.36 -11.71 -12.30
CA GLY A 294 -10.70 -13.12 -12.10
C GLY A 294 -9.49 -13.96 -11.70
N ALA A 295 -8.38 -13.84 -12.43
CA ALA A 295 -7.13 -14.52 -12.10
C ALA A 295 -6.63 -14.16 -10.70
N PHE A 296 -6.74 -12.89 -10.31
CA PHE A 296 -6.36 -12.41 -9.00
C PHE A 296 -7.24 -13.01 -7.89
N LEU A 297 -8.58 -12.97 -8.05
CA LEU A 297 -9.50 -13.55 -7.07
C LEU A 297 -9.31 -15.05 -6.94
N PHE A 298 -9.14 -15.77 -8.06
CA PHE A 298 -8.87 -17.22 -8.04
C PHE A 298 -7.66 -17.57 -7.17
N ARG A 299 -6.53 -16.89 -7.39
CA ARG A 299 -5.31 -17.08 -6.59
C ARG A 299 -5.54 -16.83 -5.10
N ARG A 300 -6.36 -15.83 -4.77
CA ARG A 300 -6.70 -15.53 -3.37
C ARG A 300 -7.55 -16.61 -2.74
N LEU A 301 -8.56 -17.10 -3.45
CA LEU A 301 -9.40 -18.21 -3.01
C LEU A 301 -8.60 -19.51 -2.83
N GLN A 302 -7.63 -19.78 -3.71
CA GLN A 302 -6.74 -20.94 -3.57
C GLN A 302 -5.78 -20.81 -2.39
N GLY A 303 -5.47 -19.61 -1.93
CA GLY A 303 -4.62 -19.35 -0.77
C GLY A 303 -5.28 -19.53 0.59
N LEU A 304 -6.61 -19.64 0.65
CA LEU A 304 -7.36 -19.81 1.91
C LEU A 304 -7.76 -21.28 2.09
N PRO A 305 -7.55 -21.88 3.29
CA PRO A 305 -7.90 -23.28 3.55
C PRO A 305 -9.38 -23.59 3.28
N GLU A 306 -10.28 -22.66 3.60
CA GLU A 306 -11.73 -22.82 3.49
C GLU A 306 -12.25 -22.82 2.06
N THR A 307 -11.49 -22.25 1.12
CA THR A 307 -11.88 -22.06 -0.28
C THR A 307 -10.99 -22.80 -1.27
N ARG A 308 -9.88 -23.39 -0.79
CA ARG A 308 -8.94 -24.13 -1.63
C ARG A 308 -9.63 -25.27 -2.36
N ASP A 309 -9.40 -25.36 -3.68
CA ASP A 309 -9.90 -26.37 -4.59
C ASP A 309 -11.44 -26.49 -4.68
N ARG A 310 -12.16 -25.50 -4.14
CA ARG A 310 -13.62 -25.49 -4.15
C ARG A 310 -14.20 -24.82 -5.39
N PHE A 311 -13.56 -23.80 -5.90
CA PHE A 311 -14.09 -22.99 -6.98
C PHE A 311 -13.61 -23.42 -8.37
N ARG A 312 -14.55 -23.66 -9.27
CA ARG A 312 -14.33 -23.83 -10.71
C ARG A 312 -14.51 -22.48 -11.39
N VAL A 313 -13.71 -22.20 -12.41
CA VAL A 313 -13.72 -20.91 -13.12
C VAL A 313 -14.35 -21.06 -14.50
N ASN A 314 -15.10 -20.04 -14.93
CA ASN A 314 -15.82 -19.97 -16.21
C ASN A 314 -16.65 -21.24 -16.47
N GLU A 315 -17.39 -21.68 -15.48
CA GLU A 315 -18.16 -22.92 -15.54
C GLU A 315 -19.49 -22.69 -16.27
N ARG A 316 -19.85 -23.66 -17.11
CA ARG A 316 -21.11 -23.64 -17.85
C ARG A 316 -22.14 -24.51 -17.17
N LEU A 317 -23.21 -23.88 -16.71
CA LEU A 317 -24.34 -24.54 -16.08
C LEU A 317 -25.40 -24.95 -17.13
N PRO A 318 -26.06 -26.12 -16.97
CA PRO A 318 -27.12 -26.58 -17.86
C PRO A 318 -28.45 -25.83 -17.60
N ILE A 319 -28.39 -24.54 -17.41
CA ILE A 319 -29.55 -23.67 -17.22
C ILE A 319 -29.79 -22.92 -18.52
N PRO A 320 -30.97 -23.07 -19.13
CA PRO A 320 -31.29 -22.34 -20.35
C PRO A 320 -31.29 -20.83 -20.10
N CYS A 321 -30.38 -20.12 -20.73
CA CYS A 321 -30.26 -18.67 -20.63
C CYS A 321 -29.91 -18.14 -22.01
N PHE A 322 -30.79 -17.26 -22.57
CA PHE A 322 -30.61 -16.64 -23.87
C PHE A 322 -30.44 -17.64 -25.05
N GLU A 323 -30.03 -17.15 -26.21
CA GLU A 323 -30.02 -17.91 -27.50
C GLU A 323 -29.01 -19.08 -27.51
N ASP A 324 -27.99 -19.10 -26.67
CA ASP A 324 -26.93 -20.13 -26.64
C ASP A 324 -27.18 -21.32 -25.69
N GLY A 325 -28.28 -21.34 -24.98
CA GLY A 325 -28.77 -22.50 -24.21
C GLY A 325 -27.94 -22.90 -22.97
N ARG A 326 -26.87 -22.22 -22.63
CA ARG A 326 -26.03 -22.52 -21.43
C ARG A 326 -25.61 -21.24 -20.73
N MET A 327 -25.81 -21.23 -19.40
CA MET A 327 -25.40 -20.14 -18.53
C MET A 327 -23.93 -20.31 -18.09
N GLU A 328 -23.09 -19.33 -18.33
CA GLU A 328 -21.72 -19.31 -17.85
C GLU A 328 -21.59 -18.42 -16.63
N VAL A 329 -20.80 -18.86 -15.63
CA VAL A 329 -20.52 -18.14 -14.38
C VAL A 329 -19.02 -18.03 -14.15
N ASP A 330 -18.56 -16.91 -13.56
CA ASP A 330 -17.14 -16.67 -13.38
C ASP A 330 -16.50 -17.66 -12.39
N PHE A 331 -17.15 -17.87 -11.24
CA PHE A 331 -16.73 -18.85 -10.23
C PHE A 331 -17.92 -19.64 -9.72
N LEU A 332 -17.73 -20.94 -9.57
CA LEU A 332 -18.73 -21.86 -9.04
C LEU A 332 -18.12 -22.76 -7.97
N ASP A 333 -18.70 -22.75 -6.76
CA ASP A 333 -18.58 -23.87 -5.84
C ASP A 333 -19.80 -24.80 -6.01
N PRO A 334 -19.64 -25.97 -6.65
CA PRO A 334 -20.76 -26.86 -6.92
C PRO A 334 -21.33 -27.50 -5.64
N THR A 335 -20.50 -27.66 -4.59
CA THR A 335 -20.88 -28.29 -3.33
C THR A 335 -21.87 -27.45 -2.54
N SER A 336 -21.58 -26.17 -2.38
CA SER A 336 -22.45 -25.23 -1.67
C SER A 336 -23.44 -24.51 -2.59
N LYS A 337 -23.38 -24.75 -3.91
CA LYS A 337 -24.13 -23.99 -4.93
C LYS A 337 -23.94 -22.48 -4.78
N LEU A 338 -22.69 -22.08 -4.59
CA LEU A 338 -22.29 -20.66 -4.51
C LEU A 338 -21.67 -20.24 -5.83
N VAL A 339 -22.19 -19.13 -6.37
CA VAL A 339 -21.67 -18.47 -7.58
C VAL A 339 -21.10 -17.13 -7.19
N ILE A 340 -19.93 -16.78 -7.74
CA ILE A 340 -19.36 -15.44 -7.65
C ILE A 340 -19.22 -14.89 -9.07
N GLU A 341 -19.72 -13.67 -9.28
CA GLU A 341 -19.63 -12.91 -10.52
C GLU A 341 -18.79 -11.64 -10.30
N LEU A 342 -17.94 -11.32 -11.25
CA LEU A 342 -17.09 -10.11 -11.22
C LEU A 342 -17.54 -9.15 -12.33
N ASP A 343 -18.22 -8.09 -11.93
CA ASP A 343 -18.71 -7.08 -12.85
C ASP A 343 -17.63 -6.03 -13.13
N GLY A 344 -17.38 -5.74 -14.38
CA GLY A 344 -16.58 -4.58 -14.79
C GLY A 344 -17.37 -3.28 -14.64
N GLY A 345 -16.69 -2.15 -14.40
CA GLY A 345 -17.36 -0.84 -14.26
C GLY A 345 -18.19 -0.41 -15.46
N GLN A 346 -18.08 -1.09 -16.61
CA GLN A 346 -18.87 -0.84 -17.81
C GLN A 346 -20.33 -1.34 -17.68
N HIS A 347 -20.59 -2.38 -16.89
CA HIS A 347 -21.92 -2.96 -16.70
C HIS A 347 -22.88 -2.02 -15.97
N LEU A 348 -22.37 -1.10 -15.15
CA LEU A 348 -23.21 -0.12 -14.46
C LEU A 348 -23.73 1.01 -15.35
N ALA A 349 -23.16 1.19 -16.53
CA ALA A 349 -23.51 2.26 -17.47
C ALA A 349 -24.51 1.82 -18.57
N ASP A 350 -24.72 0.51 -18.76
CA ASP A 350 -25.61 -0.02 -19.79
C ASP A 350 -26.89 -0.64 -19.16
N PRO A 351 -28.04 0.00 -19.32
CA PRO A 351 -29.30 -0.51 -18.77
C PRO A 351 -29.70 -1.90 -19.29
N GLU A 352 -29.31 -2.27 -20.52
CA GLU A 352 -29.62 -3.59 -21.05
C GLU A 352 -28.72 -4.67 -20.48
N ALA A 353 -27.43 -4.39 -20.30
CA ALA A 353 -26.54 -5.26 -19.59
C ALA A 353 -27.02 -5.50 -18.15
N TYR A 354 -27.42 -4.45 -17.44
CA TYR A 354 -28.00 -4.57 -16.10
C TYR A 354 -29.25 -5.48 -16.07
N ARG A 355 -30.18 -5.33 -17.04
CA ARG A 355 -31.37 -6.20 -17.11
C ARG A 355 -31.01 -7.65 -17.37
N ARG A 356 -30.04 -7.92 -18.25
CA ARG A 356 -29.58 -9.27 -18.54
C ARG A 356 -28.95 -9.90 -17.26
N ASP A 357 -28.13 -9.15 -16.52
CA ASP A 357 -27.50 -9.62 -15.30
C ASP A 357 -28.54 -9.94 -14.22
N ARG A 358 -29.53 -9.08 -14.00
CA ARG A 358 -30.63 -9.35 -13.07
C ARG A 358 -31.44 -10.58 -13.44
N ARG A 359 -31.67 -10.83 -14.73
CA ARG A 359 -32.34 -12.03 -15.21
C ARG A 359 -31.51 -13.28 -15.00
N LYS A 360 -30.19 -13.20 -15.22
CA LYS A 360 -29.23 -14.27 -14.91
C LYS A 360 -29.26 -14.63 -13.42
N ASP A 361 -29.21 -13.64 -12.53
CA ASP A 361 -29.27 -13.84 -11.08
C ASP A 361 -30.57 -14.53 -10.66
N ALA A 362 -31.72 -14.08 -11.18
CA ALA A 362 -33.02 -14.67 -10.88
C ALA A 362 -33.09 -16.15 -11.31
N LEU A 363 -32.56 -16.49 -12.48
CA LEU A 363 -32.49 -17.87 -12.95
C LEU A 363 -31.58 -18.74 -12.08
N LEU A 364 -30.40 -18.23 -11.69
CA LEU A 364 -29.49 -18.93 -10.79
C LEU A 364 -30.14 -19.18 -9.43
N GLN A 365 -30.81 -18.18 -8.87
CA GLN A 365 -31.52 -18.30 -7.59
C GLN A 365 -32.68 -19.30 -7.67
N ALA A 366 -33.45 -19.31 -8.77
CA ALA A 366 -34.51 -20.28 -8.99
C ALA A 366 -34.01 -21.74 -9.03
N HIS A 367 -32.74 -21.96 -9.43
CA HIS A 367 -32.08 -23.26 -9.41
C HIS A 367 -31.32 -23.52 -8.10
N GLY A 368 -31.51 -22.67 -7.09
CA GLY A 368 -31.00 -22.85 -5.75
C GLY A 368 -29.53 -22.38 -5.53
N TYR A 369 -28.98 -21.66 -6.50
CA TYR A 369 -27.66 -21.05 -6.34
C TYR A 369 -27.74 -19.74 -5.52
N LEU A 370 -26.78 -19.52 -4.64
CA LEU A 370 -26.53 -18.23 -4.04
C LEU A 370 -25.55 -17.47 -4.94
N VAL A 371 -25.89 -16.25 -5.31
CA VAL A 371 -25.05 -15.42 -6.21
C VAL A 371 -24.48 -14.26 -5.40
N LEU A 372 -23.15 -14.14 -5.40
CA LEU A 372 -22.43 -12.97 -4.93
C LEU A 372 -21.91 -12.20 -6.15
N ARG A 373 -22.13 -10.89 -6.19
CA ARG A 373 -21.60 -10.01 -7.23
C ARG A 373 -20.68 -8.98 -6.62
N PHE A 374 -19.50 -8.86 -7.19
CA PHE A 374 -18.53 -7.87 -6.79
C PHE A 374 -18.07 -7.07 -7.99
N LEU A 375 -17.78 -5.79 -7.79
CA LEU A 375 -17.10 -5.01 -8.81
C LEU A 375 -15.64 -5.42 -8.89
N ALA A 376 -15.10 -5.54 -10.10
CA ALA A 376 -13.68 -5.86 -10.30
C ALA A 376 -12.74 -4.88 -9.58
N GLU A 377 -13.15 -3.61 -9.41
CA GLU A 377 -12.42 -2.59 -8.64
C GLU A 377 -12.44 -2.83 -7.13
N ASP A 378 -13.44 -3.54 -6.58
CA ASP A 378 -13.50 -3.89 -5.16
C ASP A 378 -12.38 -4.86 -4.77
N LEU A 379 -11.92 -5.69 -5.70
CA LEU A 379 -10.77 -6.58 -5.46
C LEU A 379 -9.47 -5.78 -5.21
N GLY A 380 -9.36 -4.59 -5.78
CA GLY A 380 -8.22 -3.70 -5.54
C GLY A 380 -8.32 -2.88 -4.25
N SER A 381 -9.53 -2.55 -3.82
CA SER A 381 -9.78 -1.59 -2.74
C SER A 381 -10.35 -2.24 -1.46
N ARG A 382 -11.12 -3.32 -1.58
CA ARG A 382 -11.91 -3.94 -0.51
C ARG A 382 -11.76 -5.47 -0.46
N LEU A 383 -10.65 -6.02 -0.91
CA LEU A 383 -10.45 -7.47 -1.01
C LEU A 383 -10.79 -8.22 0.29
N GLY A 384 -10.43 -7.67 1.46
CA GLY A 384 -10.75 -8.29 2.75
C GLY A 384 -12.27 -8.48 2.92
N ALA A 385 -13.06 -7.44 2.64
CA ALA A 385 -14.52 -7.52 2.74
C ALA A 385 -15.10 -8.53 1.73
N VAL A 386 -14.58 -8.55 0.49
CA VAL A 386 -14.99 -9.53 -0.54
C VAL A 386 -14.74 -10.97 -0.06
N LEU A 387 -13.55 -11.24 0.48
CA LEU A 387 -13.23 -12.58 0.99
C LEU A 387 -14.07 -12.95 2.22
N ASP A 388 -14.31 -12.00 3.13
CA ASP A 388 -15.17 -12.21 4.30
C ASP A 388 -16.60 -12.55 3.89
N GLU A 389 -17.16 -11.86 2.90
CA GLU A 389 -18.52 -12.16 2.37
C GLU A 389 -18.57 -13.55 1.73
N VAL A 390 -17.54 -13.96 0.99
CA VAL A 390 -17.46 -15.31 0.40
C VAL A 390 -17.41 -16.37 1.51
N LEU A 391 -16.57 -16.17 2.54
CA LEU A 391 -16.45 -17.11 3.67
C LEU A 391 -17.74 -17.21 4.47
N GLN A 392 -18.42 -16.09 4.73
CA GLN A 392 -19.72 -16.06 5.41
C GLN A 392 -20.80 -16.81 4.60
N ALA A 393 -20.84 -16.59 3.28
CA ALA A 393 -21.76 -17.27 2.38
C ALA A 393 -21.54 -18.80 2.40
N LEU A 394 -20.28 -19.24 2.31
CA LEU A 394 -19.91 -20.66 2.42
C LEU A 394 -20.33 -21.26 3.76
N ALA A 395 -20.04 -20.57 4.87
CA ALA A 395 -20.42 -21.03 6.20
C ALA A 395 -21.95 -21.14 6.37
N ALA A 396 -22.71 -20.20 5.83
CA ALA A 396 -24.17 -20.21 5.86
C ALA A 396 -24.75 -21.39 5.03
N ARG A 397 -24.15 -21.66 3.86
CA ARG A 397 -24.57 -22.79 3.01
C ARG A 397 -24.23 -24.15 3.59
N ASN A 398 -23.05 -24.31 4.15
CA ASN A 398 -22.62 -25.56 4.79
C ASN A 398 -23.53 -25.93 5.99
N ARG A 399 -23.98 -24.91 6.78
CA ARG A 399 -24.92 -25.14 7.88
C ARG A 399 -26.29 -25.65 7.40
N ARG A 400 -26.77 -25.21 6.24
CA ARG A 400 -28.04 -25.66 5.67
C ARG A 400 -27.96 -27.07 5.08
N SER A 401 -26.80 -27.49 4.58
CA SER A 401 -26.56 -28.82 4.03
C SER A 401 -26.35 -29.88 5.10
N GLY A 402 -25.90 -29.50 6.31
CA GLY A 402 -25.67 -30.42 7.45
C GLY A 402 -26.88 -30.60 8.39
N GLY A 403 -27.99 -29.90 8.13
CA GLY A 403 -29.22 -29.98 8.95
C GLY A 403 -30.35 -30.85 8.38
N SER A 404 -30.08 -31.66 7.35
CA SER A 404 -31.02 -32.62 6.75
C SER A 404 -30.51 -34.05 6.93
N THR A 405 -30.44 -34.50 8.18
CA THR A 405 -30.38 -35.93 8.56
C THR A 405 -31.30 -36.16 9.75
#